data_54cead1eb6b9fbe8c8fc018638981826
#
_entry.id   54cead1eb6b9fbe8c8fc018638981826
#
_cell.length_a   1.000
_cell.length_b   1.000
_cell.length_c   1.000
_cell.angle_alpha   90.00
_cell.angle_beta   90.00
_cell.angle_gamma   90.00
#
_symmetry.space_group_name_H-M   'P 1'
#
loop_
_entity.id
_entity.type
_entity.pdbx_description
1 polymer ?
#
loop_
_entity_poly.entity_id
_entity_poly.type
_entity_poly.pdbx_seq_one_letter_code
_entity_poly.pdbx_strand_id
1 'polypeptide(L)'
;NGCFDILHKGHIEYLRASKKLGGKLIVGLNSDKSVKKLKGLCRPINNQFDRRAVLKSLGCVDEVIIFDEETPYELIQSIKPDIITKGGDYTPEMVVGKDLAEVVIIPYVDGYSTTKVLDDILR
;
A
#
# COMPACT_ATOMS: atom_id res chain seq x y z
N ASN A 1 -2.49 2.91 0.14
CA ASN A 1 -3.04 1.58 -0.17
C ASN A 1 -2.08 0.74 -1.00
N GLY A 2 -2.22 -0.56 -0.95
CA GLY A 2 -1.40 -1.47 -1.74
C GLY A 2 -1.56 -2.92 -1.34
N CYS A 3 -0.80 -3.79 -2.00
CA CYS A 3 -0.83 -5.23 -1.75
C CYS A 3 0.06 -5.63 -0.56
N PHE A 4 1.20 -4.99 -0.39
CA PHE A 4 2.13 -5.22 0.72
C PHE A 4 2.38 -6.71 0.96
N ASP A 5 2.70 -7.44 -0.11
CA ASP A 5 2.81 -8.90 -0.04
C ASP A 5 4.07 -9.34 0.72
N ILE A 6 5.22 -8.88 0.27
CA ILE A 6 6.49 -9.11 0.97
C ILE A 6 7.07 -7.74 1.30
N LEU A 7 7.11 -7.42 2.60
CA LEU A 7 7.64 -6.13 3.03
C LEU A 7 9.16 -6.06 2.86
N HIS A 8 9.62 -4.91 2.42
CA HIS A 8 11.03 -4.60 2.30
C HIS A 8 11.30 -3.18 2.81
N LYS A 9 12.55 -2.76 2.81
CA LYS A 9 12.96 -1.46 3.33
C LYS A 9 12.23 -0.30 2.65
N GLY A 10 11.97 -0.41 1.35
CA GLY A 10 11.23 0.62 0.61
C GLY A 10 9.83 0.85 1.15
N HIS A 11 9.11 -0.20 1.50
CA HIS A 11 7.79 -0.10 2.13
C HIS A 11 7.87 0.62 3.49
N ILE A 12 8.87 0.25 4.30
CA ILE A 12 9.01 0.83 5.63
C ILE A 12 9.32 2.32 5.55
N GLU A 13 10.21 2.73 4.67
CA GLU A 13 10.53 4.15 4.48
C GLU A 13 9.34 4.94 3.95
N TYR A 14 8.60 4.37 3.01
CA TYR A 14 7.37 4.95 2.48
C TYR A 14 6.32 5.14 3.57
N LEU A 15 6.07 4.12 4.39
CA LEU A 15 5.09 4.19 5.48
C LEU A 15 5.51 5.20 6.55
N ARG A 16 6.79 5.23 6.91
CA ARG A 16 7.31 6.21 7.86
C ARG A 16 7.16 7.64 7.36
N ALA A 17 7.49 7.87 6.10
CA ALA A 17 7.34 9.19 5.47
C ALA A 17 5.87 9.61 5.43
N SER A 18 4.97 8.67 5.12
CA SER A 18 3.53 8.92 5.13
C SER A 18 3.02 9.30 6.52
N LYS A 19 3.47 8.61 7.56
CA LYS A 19 3.09 8.90 8.94
C LYS A 19 3.48 10.31 9.36
N LYS A 20 4.63 10.80 8.90
CA LYS A 20 5.12 12.14 9.23
C LYS A 20 4.26 13.27 8.68
N LEU A 21 3.45 13.00 7.66
CA LEU A 21 2.59 13.99 7.03
C LEU A 21 1.30 14.25 7.81
N GLY A 22 0.93 13.36 8.71
CA GLY A 22 -0.33 13.48 9.44
C GLY A 22 -0.28 12.84 10.82
N GLY A 23 -1.38 12.92 11.54
CA GLY A 23 -1.50 12.38 12.89
C GLY A 23 -1.79 10.87 12.94
N LYS A 24 -2.46 10.34 11.93
CA LYS A 24 -2.89 8.94 11.88
C LYS A 24 -2.64 8.35 10.50
N LEU A 25 -1.96 7.21 10.43
CA LEU A 25 -1.71 6.49 9.20
C LEU A 25 -2.64 5.29 9.09
N ILE A 26 -3.51 5.31 8.08
CA ILE A 26 -4.39 4.19 7.74
C ILE A 26 -3.88 3.58 6.44
N VAL A 27 -3.66 2.26 6.45
CA VAL A 27 -3.25 1.52 5.27
C VAL A 27 -4.45 0.77 4.71
N GLY A 28 -4.79 1.04 3.45
CA GLY A 28 -5.76 0.25 2.70
C GLY A 28 -5.02 -0.95 2.11
N LEU A 29 -5.44 -2.16 2.48
CA LEU A 29 -4.78 -3.40 2.07
C LEU A 29 -5.65 -4.17 1.10
N ASN A 30 -5.12 -4.43 -0.10
CA ASN A 30 -5.83 -5.25 -1.08
C ASN A 30 -6.02 -6.67 -0.52
N SER A 31 -7.26 -7.18 -0.59
CA SER A 31 -7.57 -8.55 -0.20
C SER A 31 -6.87 -9.57 -1.11
N ASP A 32 -6.86 -10.83 -0.72
CA ASP A 32 -6.32 -11.90 -1.56
C ASP A 32 -7.01 -11.94 -2.92
N LYS A 33 -8.32 -11.80 -2.93
CA LYS A 33 -9.13 -11.76 -4.15
C LYS A 33 -8.71 -10.59 -5.07
N SER A 34 -8.55 -9.41 -4.50
CA SER A 34 -8.12 -8.22 -5.24
C SER A 34 -6.71 -8.36 -5.79
N VAL A 35 -5.79 -8.90 -4.99
CA VAL A 35 -4.40 -9.13 -5.44
C VAL A 35 -4.35 -10.10 -6.61
N LYS A 36 -5.11 -11.19 -6.57
CA LYS A 36 -5.15 -12.18 -7.66
C LYS A 36 -5.62 -11.55 -8.96
N LYS A 37 -6.60 -10.66 -8.91
CA LYS A 37 -7.08 -9.94 -10.10
C LYS A 37 -6.00 -9.01 -10.67
N LEU A 38 -5.23 -8.35 -9.81
CA LEU A 38 -4.22 -7.37 -10.23
C LEU A 38 -2.90 -8.00 -10.62
N LYS A 39 -2.48 -9.07 -9.95
CA LYS A 39 -1.13 -9.63 -10.03
C LYS A 39 -1.07 -11.05 -10.59
N GLY A 40 -2.21 -11.73 -10.73
CA GLY A 40 -2.28 -13.10 -11.21
C GLY A 40 -2.44 -14.14 -10.12
N LEU A 41 -2.60 -15.41 -10.52
CA LEU A 41 -2.99 -16.50 -9.62
C LEU A 41 -1.90 -16.92 -8.63
N CYS A 42 -0.63 -16.60 -8.91
CA CYS A 42 0.47 -16.93 -8.01
C CYS A 42 0.63 -15.93 -6.86
N ARG A 43 -0.18 -14.89 -6.83
CA ARG A 43 -0.13 -13.84 -5.81
C ARG A 43 -1.46 -13.75 -5.07
N PRO A 44 -1.50 -13.36 -3.78
CA PRO A 44 -0.34 -13.02 -2.95
C PRO A 44 0.42 -14.26 -2.46
N ILE A 45 1.65 -14.06 -2.03
CA ILE A 45 2.45 -15.10 -1.35
C ILE A 45 1.93 -15.27 0.08
N ASN A 46 1.67 -14.17 0.77
CA ASN A 46 1.09 -14.16 2.11
C ASN A 46 -0.39 -13.79 2.04
N ASN A 47 -1.23 -14.49 2.83
CA ASN A 47 -2.65 -14.19 2.85
C ASN A 47 -2.93 -12.83 3.50
N GLN A 48 -4.15 -12.32 3.27
CA GLN A 48 -4.53 -10.97 3.71
C GLN A 48 -4.44 -10.77 5.23
N PHE A 49 -4.72 -11.78 6.01
CA PHE A 49 -4.68 -11.68 7.47
C PHE A 49 -3.25 -11.63 7.98
N ASP A 50 -2.36 -12.41 7.38
CA ASP A 50 -0.93 -12.37 7.69
C ASP A 50 -0.30 -11.05 7.26
N ARG A 51 -0.64 -10.56 6.08
CA ARG A 51 -0.16 -9.26 5.59
C ARG A 51 -0.62 -8.13 6.51
N ARG A 52 -1.88 -8.17 6.95
CA ARG A 52 -2.41 -7.20 7.91
C ARG A 52 -1.65 -7.24 9.23
N ALA A 53 -1.41 -8.45 9.76
CA ALA A 53 -0.69 -8.60 11.01
C ALA A 53 0.71 -8.02 10.96
N VAL A 54 1.43 -8.24 9.86
CA VAL A 54 2.77 -7.69 9.67
C VAL A 54 2.73 -6.16 9.62
N LEU A 55 1.80 -5.59 8.86
CA LEU A 55 1.65 -4.13 8.77
C LEU A 55 1.30 -3.51 10.11
N LYS A 56 0.39 -4.12 10.86
CA LYS A 56 -0.02 -3.61 12.17
C LYS A 56 1.09 -3.67 13.22
N SER A 57 2.09 -4.53 13.01
CA SER A 57 3.25 -4.60 13.92
C SER A 57 4.20 -3.42 13.76
N LEU A 58 4.11 -2.68 12.67
CA LEU A 58 4.95 -1.51 12.44
C LEU A 58 4.46 -0.32 13.27
N GLY A 59 5.38 0.31 13.98
CA GLY A 59 5.03 1.41 14.89
C GLY A 59 4.42 2.63 14.20
N CYS A 60 4.69 2.83 12.91
CA CYS A 60 4.14 3.96 12.16
C CYS A 60 2.72 3.73 11.62
N VAL A 61 2.22 2.49 11.63
CA VAL A 61 0.90 2.15 11.11
C VAL A 61 -0.12 2.14 12.25
N ASP A 62 -1.15 2.97 12.14
CA ASP A 62 -2.19 3.07 13.17
C ASP A 62 -3.34 2.10 12.91
N GLU A 63 -3.70 1.89 11.64
CA GLU A 63 -4.83 1.04 11.28
C GLU A 63 -4.62 0.44 9.90
N VAL A 64 -5.10 -0.79 9.71
CA VAL A 64 -5.09 -1.48 8.42
C VAL A 64 -6.52 -1.91 8.10
N ILE A 65 -7.02 -1.53 6.91
CA ILE A 65 -8.35 -1.89 6.45
C ILE A 65 -8.22 -2.68 5.15
N ILE A 66 -8.74 -3.91 5.15
CA ILE A 66 -8.74 -4.78 3.96
C ILE A 66 -9.91 -4.38 3.06
N PHE A 67 -9.66 -4.26 1.76
CA PHE A 67 -10.71 -3.99 0.78
C PHE A 67 -10.64 -4.98 -0.39
N ASP A 68 -11.82 -5.36 -0.92
CA ASP A 68 -11.95 -6.34 -2.01
C ASP A 68 -12.00 -5.72 -3.40
N GLU A 69 -12.36 -4.45 -3.51
CA GLU A 69 -12.55 -3.76 -4.77
C GLU A 69 -11.22 -3.63 -5.53
N GLU A 70 -11.28 -3.46 -6.84
CA GLU A 70 -10.07 -3.29 -7.65
C GLU A 70 -9.33 -1.99 -7.33
N THR A 71 -10.08 -0.95 -6.93
CA THR A 71 -9.51 0.34 -6.55
C THR A 71 -9.95 0.69 -5.13
N PRO A 72 -9.18 1.54 -4.43
CA PRO A 72 -9.53 1.96 -3.08
C PRO A 72 -10.53 3.12 -3.01
N TYR A 73 -11.19 3.47 -4.11
CA TYR A 73 -12.04 4.66 -4.17
C TYR A 73 -13.15 4.68 -3.12
N GLU A 74 -13.90 3.57 -3.01
CA GLU A 74 -14.99 3.47 -2.03
C GLU A 74 -14.47 3.53 -0.59
N LEU A 75 -13.33 2.89 -0.34
CA LEU A 75 -12.68 2.94 0.97
C LEU A 75 -12.27 4.38 1.32
N ILE A 76 -11.68 5.08 0.37
CA ILE A 76 -11.27 6.48 0.57
C ILE A 76 -12.48 7.36 0.84
N GLN A 77 -13.58 7.16 0.12
CA GLN A 77 -14.83 7.90 0.38
C GLN A 77 -15.33 7.69 1.82
N SER A 78 -15.22 6.48 2.35
CA SER A 78 -15.70 6.17 3.69
C SER A 78 -14.77 6.70 4.79
N ILE A 79 -13.47 6.68 4.56
CA ILE A 79 -12.47 7.16 5.54
C ILE A 79 -12.40 8.67 5.58
N LYS A 80 -12.54 9.32 4.43
CA LYS A 80 -12.41 10.78 4.27
C LYS A 80 -11.06 11.30 4.77
N PRO A 81 -9.95 10.77 4.24
CA PRO A 81 -8.63 11.21 4.69
C PRO A 81 -8.33 12.64 4.25
N ASP A 82 -7.44 13.31 4.95
CA ASP A 82 -6.93 14.61 4.55
C ASP A 82 -5.89 14.48 3.43
N ILE A 83 -5.07 13.43 3.49
CA ILE A 83 -3.95 13.21 2.56
C ILE A 83 -3.96 11.75 2.10
N ILE A 84 -3.73 11.56 0.80
CA ILE A 84 -3.45 10.24 0.22
C ILE A 84 -1.99 10.23 -0.21
N THR A 85 -1.24 9.19 0.19
CA THR A 85 0.16 9.04 -0.23
C THR A 85 0.30 7.91 -1.23
N LYS A 86 1.22 8.09 -2.19
CA LYS A 86 1.59 7.08 -3.19
C LYS A 86 3.09 7.15 -3.45
N GLY A 87 3.65 6.05 -3.96
CA GLY A 87 5.06 5.97 -4.30
C GLY A 87 5.43 6.74 -5.57
N GLY A 88 6.72 6.93 -5.78
CA GLY A 88 7.27 7.83 -6.78
C GLY A 88 6.98 7.51 -8.25
N ASP A 89 6.46 6.32 -8.57
CA ASP A 89 6.06 5.97 -9.95
C ASP A 89 4.76 6.63 -10.38
N TYR A 90 4.01 7.19 -9.43
CA TYR A 90 2.73 7.83 -9.68
C TYR A 90 2.89 9.33 -9.84
N THR A 91 2.04 9.92 -10.68
CA THR A 91 1.81 11.37 -10.65
C THR A 91 0.49 11.61 -9.92
N PRO A 92 0.27 12.81 -9.36
CA PRO A 92 -0.99 13.09 -8.64
C PRO A 92 -2.25 12.80 -9.46
N GLU A 93 -2.21 13.04 -10.78
CA GLU A 93 -3.35 12.81 -11.68
C GLU A 93 -3.70 11.33 -11.84
N MET A 94 -2.74 10.43 -11.61
CA MET A 94 -2.94 8.97 -11.74
C MET A 94 -3.51 8.35 -10.47
N VAL A 95 -3.55 9.07 -9.37
CA VAL A 95 -3.93 8.52 -8.07
C VAL A 95 -5.43 8.45 -7.93
N VAL A 96 -5.95 7.26 -7.62
CA VAL A 96 -7.36 7.05 -7.30
C VAL A 96 -7.70 7.82 -6.01
N GLY A 97 -8.75 8.62 -6.05
CA GLY A 97 -9.16 9.42 -4.90
C GLY A 97 -8.61 10.84 -4.91
N LYS A 98 -7.93 11.26 -5.96
CA LYS A 98 -7.39 12.63 -6.09
C LYS A 98 -8.45 13.72 -5.95
N ASP A 99 -9.69 13.39 -6.26
CA ASP A 99 -10.84 14.28 -6.13
C ASP A 99 -11.38 14.34 -4.69
N LEU A 100 -10.91 13.47 -3.80
CA LEU A 100 -11.39 13.33 -2.43
C LEU A 100 -10.42 13.88 -1.38
N ALA A 101 -9.12 13.95 -1.70
CA ALA A 101 -8.11 14.37 -0.75
C ALA A 101 -6.87 14.89 -1.46
N GLU A 102 -6.00 15.59 -0.70
CA GLU A 102 -4.70 16.03 -1.20
C GLU A 102 -3.82 14.80 -1.45
N VAL A 103 -3.13 14.77 -2.59
CA VAL A 103 -2.21 13.69 -2.95
C VAL A 103 -0.78 14.13 -2.75
N VAL A 104 -0.01 13.32 -2.01
CA VAL A 104 1.42 13.53 -1.81
C VAL A 104 2.17 12.32 -2.35
N ILE A 105 3.11 12.55 -3.27
CA ILE A 105 3.94 11.51 -3.83
C ILE A 105 5.21 11.39 -2.98
N ILE A 106 5.44 10.19 -2.43
CA ILE A 106 6.63 9.90 -1.63
C ILE A 106 7.73 9.43 -2.58
N PRO A 107 8.96 9.97 -2.48
CA PRO A 107 10.06 9.56 -3.33
C PRO A 107 10.31 8.06 -3.33
N TYR A 108 10.61 7.53 -4.50
CA TYR A 108 10.89 6.13 -4.74
C TYR A 108 12.23 5.71 -4.12
N VAL A 109 12.28 4.51 -3.54
CA VAL A 109 13.53 3.94 -3.03
C VAL A 109 14.01 2.90 -4.04
N ASP A 110 15.06 3.24 -4.80
CA ASP A 110 15.59 2.40 -5.86
C ASP A 110 16.05 1.02 -5.34
N GLY A 111 15.81 -0.01 -6.15
CA GLY A 111 16.26 -1.36 -5.85
C GLY A 111 15.35 -2.15 -4.91
N TYR A 112 14.27 -1.58 -4.42
CA TYR A 112 13.35 -2.26 -3.50
C TYR A 112 11.96 -2.42 -4.12
N SER A 113 11.54 -3.66 -4.31
CA SER A 113 10.18 -4.02 -4.71
C SER A 113 9.92 -5.48 -4.36
N THR A 114 8.65 -5.87 -4.21
CA THR A 114 8.29 -7.28 -4.01
C THR A 114 8.69 -8.12 -5.22
N THR A 115 8.51 -7.59 -6.42
CA THR A 115 8.92 -8.27 -7.66
C THR A 115 10.43 -8.55 -7.66
N LYS A 116 11.25 -7.56 -7.28
CA LYS A 116 12.70 -7.75 -7.20
C LYS A 116 13.07 -8.81 -6.17
N VAL A 117 12.43 -8.85 -5.01
CA VAL A 117 12.68 -9.89 -4.00
C VAL A 117 12.38 -11.26 -4.57
N LEU A 118 11.25 -11.44 -5.25
CA LEU A 118 10.88 -12.72 -5.87
C LEU A 118 11.83 -13.11 -6.98
N ASP A 119 12.25 -12.18 -7.83
CA ASP A 119 13.21 -12.43 -8.89
C ASP A 119 14.56 -12.86 -8.33
N ASP A 120 15.02 -12.22 -7.26
CA ASP A 120 16.27 -12.56 -6.60
C ASP A 120 16.24 -13.98 -5.99
N ILE A 121 15.10 -14.41 -5.47
CA ILE A 121 14.92 -15.76 -4.94
C ILE A 121 14.94 -16.81 -6.06
N LEU A 122 14.34 -16.50 -7.20
CA LEU A 122 14.16 -17.44 -8.31
C LEU A 122 15.34 -17.50 -9.29
N ARG A 123 16.35 -16.68 -9.12
CA ARG A 123 17.54 -16.67 -9.96
C ARG A 123 18.34 -17.96 -9.91
#